data_8be0db49aa14ba1e2147af406bbc8eb6
#
_entry.id   8be0db49aa14ba1e2147af406bbc8eb6
#
_cell.length_a   1.000
_cell.length_b   1.000
_cell.length_c   1.000
_cell.angle_alpha   90.00
_cell.angle_beta   90.00
_cell.angle_gamma   90.00
#
_symmetry.space_group_name_H-M   'P 1'
#
loop_
_entity.id
_entity.type
_entity.pdbx_description
1 polymer ?
#
loop_
_entity_poly.entity_id
_entity_poly.type
_entity_poly.pdbx_seq_one_letter_code
_entity_poly.pdbx_strand_id
1 'polypeptide(L)'
;MSLNEKQKRHLRGLLHQRKPVVIIGGAGLTENVMLEIDNALAHHELVKIKVNADDRAARQAMIEQICEQTKSELVQTIGHTASFYRQAEKPVLKLPKN
;
A
#
# COMPACT_ATOMS: atom_id res chain seq x y z
N MET A 1 9.77 -0.34 -10.97
CA MET A 1 10.47 -1.52 -10.43
C MET A 1 9.44 -2.52 -9.93
N SER A 2 9.53 -3.76 -10.37
CA SER A 2 8.60 -4.80 -9.93
C SER A 2 9.20 -5.65 -8.82
N LEU A 3 8.40 -5.94 -7.80
CA LEU A 3 8.81 -6.81 -6.71
C LEU A 3 8.74 -8.27 -7.16
N ASN A 4 9.76 -9.05 -6.83
CA ASN A 4 9.71 -10.49 -7.04
C ASN A 4 9.07 -11.17 -5.81
N GLU A 5 8.83 -12.48 -5.89
CA GLU A 5 8.17 -13.22 -4.81
C GLU A 5 8.97 -13.21 -3.50
N LYS A 6 10.29 -13.26 -3.59
CA LYS A 6 11.14 -13.24 -2.40
C LYS A 6 11.02 -11.89 -1.69
N GLN A 7 11.00 -10.81 -2.46
CA GLN A 7 10.84 -9.46 -1.91
C GLN A 7 9.46 -9.26 -1.30
N LYS A 8 8.41 -9.73 -1.98
CA LYS A 8 7.06 -9.65 -1.45
C LYS A 8 6.91 -10.42 -0.15
N ARG A 9 7.53 -11.60 -0.05
CA ARG A 9 7.49 -12.40 1.16
C ARG A 9 8.16 -11.66 2.32
N HIS A 10 9.29 -11.03 2.05
CA HIS A 10 9.99 -10.23 3.05
C HIS A 10 9.10 -9.08 3.56
N LEU A 11 8.47 -8.36 2.63
CA LEU A 11 7.58 -7.26 2.98
C LEU A 11 6.35 -7.73 3.76
N ARG A 12 5.77 -8.87 3.38
CA ARG A 12 4.65 -9.44 4.13
C ARG A 12 5.03 -9.75 5.58
N GLY A 13 6.27 -10.20 5.79
CA GLY A 13 6.76 -10.42 7.15
C GLY A 13 6.81 -9.14 7.97
N LEU A 14 7.26 -8.04 7.36
CA LEU A 14 7.31 -6.75 8.04
C LEU A 14 5.91 -6.23 8.38
N LEU A 15 4.91 -6.54 7.56
CA LEU A 15 3.54 -6.06 7.76
C LEU A 15 2.89 -6.60 9.03
N HIS A 16 3.34 -7.73 9.54
CA HIS A 16 2.78 -8.31 10.76
C HIS A 16 2.88 -7.37 11.96
N GLN A 17 3.86 -6.49 11.96
CA GLN A 17 4.07 -5.55 13.06
C GLN A 17 3.61 -4.14 12.73
N ARG A 18 2.96 -3.95 11.58
CA ARG A 18 2.51 -2.64 11.14
C ARG A 18 1.02 -2.48 11.33
N LYS A 19 0.61 -1.24 11.61
CA LYS A 19 -0.81 -0.88 11.71
C LYS A 19 -1.19 -0.04 10.50
N PRO A 20 -2.49 -0.03 10.13
CA PRO A 20 -2.93 0.85 9.06
C PRO A 20 -2.63 2.31 9.41
N VAL A 21 -2.03 3.04 8.47
CA VAL A 21 -1.70 4.46 8.66
C VAL A 21 -2.69 5.37 7.95
N VAL A 22 -3.46 4.82 7.02
CA VAL A 22 -4.50 5.55 6.30
C VAL A 22 -5.75 4.71 6.31
N ILE A 23 -6.90 5.36 6.51
CA ILE A 23 -8.20 4.70 6.48
C ILE A 23 -9.04 5.39 5.40
N ILE A 24 -9.49 4.61 4.42
CA ILE A 24 -10.38 5.12 3.38
C ILE A 24 -11.81 4.88 3.84
N GLY A 25 -12.53 5.96 4.10
CA GLY A 25 -13.91 5.88 4.58
C GLY A 25 -14.94 5.98 3.48
N GLY A 26 -16.17 6.36 3.84
CA GLY A 26 -17.30 6.43 2.93
C GLY A 26 -17.15 7.41 1.77
N ALA A 27 -16.30 8.43 1.92
CA ALA A 27 -16.05 9.38 0.85
C ALA A 27 -15.14 8.82 -0.26
N GLY A 28 -14.52 7.66 -0.03
CA GLY A 28 -13.66 7.01 -1.00
C GLY A 28 -12.30 7.66 -1.14
N LEU A 29 -11.73 7.55 -2.34
CA LEU A 29 -10.41 8.10 -2.65
C LEU A 29 -10.50 9.58 -2.99
N THR A 30 -10.59 10.42 -1.95
CA THR A 30 -10.57 11.87 -2.13
C THR A 30 -9.15 12.32 -2.44
N GLU A 31 -9.03 13.55 -2.93
CA GLU A 31 -7.73 14.16 -3.20
C GLU A 31 -6.85 14.20 -1.95
N ASN A 32 -7.44 14.55 -0.79
CA ASN A 32 -6.73 14.58 0.48
C ASN A 32 -6.23 13.21 0.90
N VAL A 33 -7.06 12.18 0.73
CA VAL A 33 -6.67 10.81 1.06
C VAL A 33 -5.52 10.35 0.16
N MET A 34 -5.58 10.67 -1.14
CA MET A 34 -4.50 10.30 -2.05
C MET A 34 -3.19 10.98 -1.67
N LEU A 35 -3.23 12.25 -1.26
CA LEU A 35 -2.04 12.96 -0.78
C LEU A 35 -1.49 12.32 0.49
N GLU A 36 -2.38 11.91 1.39
CA GLU A 36 -1.98 11.23 2.62
C GLU A 36 -1.27 9.92 2.33
N ILE A 37 -1.80 9.14 1.38
CA ILE A 37 -1.18 7.88 0.96
C ILE A 37 0.19 8.14 0.33
N ASP A 38 0.27 9.11 -0.55
CA ASP A 38 1.53 9.45 -1.23
C ASP A 38 2.60 9.86 -0.23
N ASN A 39 2.24 10.71 0.73
CA ASN A 39 3.16 11.14 1.78
C ASN A 39 3.62 9.97 2.65
N ALA A 40 2.70 9.08 3.00
CA ALA A 40 3.03 7.90 3.80
C ALA A 40 4.02 6.99 3.06
N LEU A 41 3.81 6.79 1.77
CA LEU A 41 4.72 5.99 0.95
C LEU A 41 6.10 6.65 0.85
N ALA A 42 6.15 7.96 0.73
CA ALA A 42 7.42 8.70 0.66
C ALA A 42 8.23 8.54 1.94
N HIS A 43 7.58 8.42 3.09
CA HIS A 43 8.25 8.32 4.38
C HIS A 43 8.53 6.87 4.82
N HIS A 44 7.62 5.97 4.53
CA HIS A 44 7.68 4.60 5.08
C HIS A 44 7.96 3.52 4.06
N GLU A 45 7.82 3.80 2.78
CA GLU A 45 7.95 2.86 1.67
C GLU A 45 6.91 1.73 1.69
N LEU A 46 6.68 1.13 2.85
CA LEU A 46 5.69 0.07 3.03
C LEU A 46 4.55 0.60 3.89
N VAL A 47 3.35 0.62 3.33
CA VAL A 47 2.19 1.25 3.96
C VAL A 47 1.02 0.30 3.97
N LYS A 48 0.37 0.19 5.13
CA LYS A 48 -0.85 -0.59 5.30
C LYS A 48 -2.04 0.37 5.33
N ILE A 49 -3.05 0.11 4.52
CA ILE A 49 -4.22 0.97 4.35
C ILE A 49 -5.48 0.17 4.59
N LYS A 50 -6.38 0.70 5.42
CA LYS A 50 -7.69 0.09 5.59
C LYS A 50 -8.62 0.66 4.53
N VAL A 51 -9.20 -0.23 3.71
CA VAL A 51 -10.07 0.15 2.59
C VAL A 51 -11.49 -0.27 2.91
N ASN A 52 -12.30 0.67 3.39
CA ASN A 52 -13.71 0.41 3.69
C ASN A 52 -14.53 0.66 2.43
N ALA A 53 -14.79 -0.42 1.70
CA ALA A 53 -15.62 -0.37 0.50
C ALA A 53 -16.77 -1.34 0.67
N ASP A 54 -17.88 -1.06 0.00
CA ASP A 54 -19.12 -1.84 0.16
C ASP A 54 -18.98 -3.27 -0.34
N ASP A 55 -18.19 -3.48 -1.39
CA ASP A 55 -18.01 -4.81 -1.93
C ASP A 55 -16.59 -5.02 -2.44
N ARG A 56 -16.30 -6.25 -2.81
CA ARG A 56 -14.96 -6.64 -3.28
C ARG A 56 -14.55 -5.90 -4.56
N ALA A 57 -15.49 -5.73 -5.47
CA ALA A 57 -15.19 -5.06 -6.74
C ALA A 57 -14.82 -3.60 -6.52
N ALA A 58 -15.56 -2.90 -5.65
CA ALA A 58 -15.24 -1.51 -5.31
C ALA A 58 -13.88 -1.41 -4.63
N ARG A 59 -13.59 -2.33 -3.74
CA ARG A 59 -12.30 -2.37 -3.04
C ARG A 59 -11.15 -2.60 -4.01
N GLN A 60 -11.33 -3.54 -4.94
CA GLN A 60 -10.31 -3.83 -5.94
C GLN A 60 -10.06 -2.63 -6.85
N ALA A 61 -11.11 -1.93 -7.25
CA ALA A 61 -10.98 -0.74 -8.08
C ALA A 61 -10.17 0.36 -7.36
N MET A 62 -10.42 0.54 -6.06
CA MET A 62 -9.67 1.52 -5.26
C MET A 62 -8.19 1.14 -5.16
N ILE A 63 -7.91 -0.16 -4.96
CA ILE A 63 -6.53 -0.65 -4.87
C ILE A 63 -5.79 -0.37 -6.18
N GLU A 64 -6.42 -0.66 -7.31
CA GLU A 64 -5.80 -0.42 -8.62
C GLU A 64 -5.55 1.07 -8.84
N GLN A 65 -6.47 1.92 -8.43
CA GLN A 65 -6.33 3.36 -8.56
C GLN A 65 -5.16 3.88 -7.69
N ILE A 66 -5.03 3.37 -6.48
CA ILE A 66 -3.91 3.74 -5.61
C ILE A 66 -2.58 3.36 -6.25
N CYS A 67 -2.46 2.13 -6.74
CA CYS A 67 -1.23 1.67 -7.39
C CYS A 67 -0.88 2.54 -8.59
N GLU A 68 -1.86 2.87 -9.42
CA GLU A 68 -1.65 3.66 -10.62
C GLU A 68 -1.23 5.10 -10.30
N GLN A 69 -1.95 5.76 -9.39
CA GLN A 69 -1.70 7.16 -9.09
C GLN A 69 -0.45 7.40 -8.24
N THR A 70 -0.13 6.48 -7.35
CA THR A 70 1.06 6.63 -6.49
C THR A 70 2.27 5.90 -7.05
N LYS A 71 2.10 5.14 -8.11
CA LYS A 71 3.17 4.31 -8.70
C LYS A 71 3.75 3.34 -7.69
N SER A 72 2.86 2.74 -6.91
CA SER A 72 3.22 1.74 -5.93
C SER A 72 2.77 0.36 -6.37
N GLU A 73 3.27 -0.67 -5.69
CA GLU A 73 2.86 -2.05 -5.94
C GLU A 73 2.08 -2.59 -4.77
N LEU A 74 1.03 -3.36 -5.08
CA LEU A 74 0.29 -4.08 -4.06
C LEU A 74 1.12 -5.24 -3.56
N VAL A 75 1.30 -5.31 -2.24
CA VAL A 75 2.06 -6.40 -1.61
C VAL A 75 1.14 -7.48 -1.09
N GLN A 76 0.04 -7.09 -0.46
CA GLN A 76 -0.87 -8.04 0.19
C GLN A 76 -2.23 -7.42 0.41
N THR A 77 -3.27 -8.25 0.34
CA THR A 77 -4.63 -7.86 0.71
C THR A 77 -5.14 -8.88 1.71
N ILE A 78 -5.58 -8.42 2.88
CA ILE A 78 -6.19 -9.26 3.90
C ILE A 78 -7.46 -8.55 4.36
N GLY A 79 -8.62 -9.16 4.09
CA GLY A 79 -9.91 -8.57 4.46
C GLY A 79 -10.05 -7.17 3.86
N HIS A 80 -10.25 -6.17 4.72
CA HIS A 80 -10.39 -4.77 4.29
C HIS A 80 -9.06 -4.02 4.28
N THR A 81 -7.94 -4.70 4.48
CA THR A 81 -6.63 -4.08 4.56
C THR A 81 -5.81 -4.40 3.32
N ALA A 82 -5.25 -3.39 2.69
CA ALA A 82 -4.35 -3.54 1.56
C ALA A 82 -3.03 -2.87 1.89
N SER A 83 -1.94 -3.48 1.47
CA SER A 83 -0.60 -2.97 1.76
C SER A 83 0.16 -2.73 0.48
N PHE A 84 0.86 -1.60 0.44
CA PHE A 84 1.50 -1.10 -0.77
C PHE A 84 2.96 -0.79 -0.49
N TYR A 85 3.79 -0.92 -1.52
CA TYR A 85 5.21 -0.60 -1.45
C TYR A 85 5.62 0.31 -2.59
N ARG A 86 6.42 1.33 -2.27
CA ARG A 86 7.08 2.18 -3.25
C ARG A 86 8.43 2.58 -2.68
N GLN A 87 9.49 2.31 -3.43
CA GLN A 87 10.83 2.69 -2.99
C GLN A 87 10.94 4.21 -2.92
N ALA A 88 11.42 4.72 -1.79
CA ALA A 88 11.62 6.15 -1.62
C ALA A 88 12.89 6.60 -2.32
N GLU A 89 13.03 7.92 -2.52
CA GLU A 89 14.22 8.51 -3.11
C GLU A 89 15.47 8.11 -2.33
N LYS A 90 15.35 8.12 -0.99
CA LYS A 90 16.38 7.56 -0.11
C LYS A 90 15.79 6.31 0.55
N PRO A 91 16.13 5.11 0.08
CA PRO A 91 15.52 3.90 0.59
C PRO A 91 15.72 3.70 2.08
N VAL A 92 14.63 3.36 2.78
CA VAL A 92 14.65 3.09 4.22
C VAL A 92 14.57 1.59 4.51
N LEU A 93 13.97 0.82 3.62
CA LEU A 93 13.87 -0.63 3.78
C LEU A 93 14.88 -1.33 2.89
N LYS A 94 15.55 -2.34 3.44
CA LYS A 94 16.41 -3.21 2.66
C LYS A 94 15.60 -4.39 2.16
N LEU A 95 15.57 -4.55 0.84
CA LEU A 95 14.92 -5.71 0.24
C LEU A 95 15.95 -6.76 -0.09
N PRO A 96 15.60 -8.05 0.02
CA PRO A 96 16.49 -9.10 -0.41
C PRO A 96 16.75 -9.00 -1.91
N LYS A 97 17.95 -9.33 -2.31
CA LYS A 97 18.31 -9.36 -3.73
C LYS A 97 17.75 -10.62 -4.37
N ASN A 98 17.62 -10.58 -5.68
CA ASN A 98 17.13 -11.73 -6.46
C ASN A 98 18.01 -12.98 -6.25
#